data_115ce6d7ba54be39a772b538ec04bb55
#
_entry.id   115ce6d7ba54be39a772b538ec04bb55
#
_cell.length_a   1.000
_cell.length_b   1.000
_cell.length_c   1.000
_cell.angle_alpha   90.00
_cell.angle_beta   90.00
_cell.angle_gamma   90.00
#
_symmetry.space_group_name_H-M   'P 1'
#
loop_
_entity.id
_entity.type
_entity.pdbx_description
1 polymer ?
#
loop_
_entity_poly.entity_id
_entity_poly.type
_entity_poly.pdbx_seq_one_letter_code
_entity_poly.pdbx_strand_id
1 'polypeptide(L)'
;MRKKRYFICILIIFIIGSSAYYWREYLPFKIFNSSSSKTNSEHNTFIENIDPRTVIEVGRGSIKNTVSTSGYIKPVNEVYLSFASTGTTGGTVEKILVKRGEMVQKGQELVKLEDKQEHLNYLKAMNEYELAKITGSPSQIEEKKLTMEVAQDRYESKTLPAPFYGKIVDIFVEEGDFIEGTHDVVYLIDDSSYEVSASIGEIDVLKVAVGQMVEIELDILKGQIFHGTVVEVAEYAHVEGGVVSVPVTLRMNEVSTFFKPGFSATAEIITDMIENVLIVPVTALSMSGGTNIVLKVDGNKAIPTPVKAGIADGFYQEISEGLQEGDKIVINSYQINNSSQNSRGGFRGIGGNAPIPMMR
;
A
#
# COMPACT_ATOMS: atom_id res chain seq x y z
N MET A 1 -24.87 -37.77 40.22
CA MET A 1 -25.03 -36.32 40.10
C MET A 1 -25.90 -35.85 38.89
N ARG A 2 -26.44 -36.73 38.04
CA ARG A 2 -27.27 -36.34 36.86
C ARG A 2 -28.76 -36.08 37.17
N LYS A 3 -29.32 -36.63 38.24
CA LYS A 3 -30.77 -36.48 38.58
C LYS A 3 -31.16 -35.13 39.22
N LYS A 4 -30.23 -34.37 39.81
CA LYS A 4 -30.52 -33.05 40.39
C LYS A 4 -30.63 -31.89 39.37
N ARG A 5 -30.08 -32.03 38.15
CA ARG A 5 -30.16 -31.01 37.10
C ARG A 5 -31.50 -30.96 36.37
N TYR A 6 -32.21 -32.09 36.28
CA TYR A 6 -33.54 -32.12 35.65
C TYR A 6 -34.63 -31.53 36.51
N PHE A 7 -34.48 -31.59 37.85
CA PHE A 7 -35.47 -31.04 38.79
C PHE A 7 -35.46 -29.49 38.79
N ILE A 8 -34.29 -28.88 38.56
CA ILE A 8 -34.16 -27.42 38.51
C ILE A 8 -34.74 -26.85 37.20
N CYS A 9 -34.59 -27.55 36.09
CA CYS A 9 -35.15 -27.12 34.80
C CYS A 9 -36.69 -27.19 34.78
N ILE A 10 -37.29 -28.19 35.41
CA ILE A 10 -38.75 -28.32 35.49
C ILE A 10 -39.34 -27.23 36.41
N LEU A 11 -38.66 -26.87 37.50
CA LEU A 11 -39.11 -25.80 38.42
C LEU A 11 -39.06 -24.40 37.77
N ILE A 12 -38.08 -24.13 36.90
CA ILE A 12 -37.96 -22.85 36.15
C ILE A 12 -39.07 -22.71 35.11
N ILE A 13 -39.43 -23.79 34.42
CA ILE A 13 -40.52 -23.78 33.44
C ILE A 13 -41.87 -23.54 34.10
N PHE A 14 -42.07 -24.04 35.33
CA PHE A 14 -43.32 -23.85 36.08
C PHE A 14 -43.48 -22.41 36.61
N ILE A 15 -42.39 -21.77 36.97
CA ILE A 15 -42.40 -20.34 37.45
C ILE A 15 -42.65 -19.37 36.29
N ILE A 16 -42.11 -19.64 35.07
CA ILE A 16 -42.36 -18.81 33.90
C ILE A 16 -43.77 -18.98 33.37
N GLY A 17 -44.34 -20.19 33.44
CA GLY A 17 -45.70 -20.47 33.04
C GLY A 17 -46.78 -19.83 33.98
N SER A 18 -46.51 -19.78 35.28
CA SER A 18 -47.45 -19.17 36.23
C SER A 18 -47.45 -17.65 36.21
N SER A 19 -46.30 -17.01 35.87
CA SER A 19 -46.23 -15.54 35.73
C SER A 19 -46.95 -15.04 34.48
N ALA A 20 -46.95 -15.81 33.38
CA ALA A 20 -47.68 -15.49 32.16
C ALA A 20 -49.20 -15.60 32.31
N TYR A 21 -49.68 -16.48 33.21
CA TYR A 21 -51.10 -16.62 33.48
C TYR A 21 -51.66 -15.50 34.34
N TYR A 22 -50.88 -14.95 35.30
CA TYR A 22 -51.29 -13.86 36.17
C TYR A 22 -51.29 -12.48 35.49
N TRP A 23 -50.52 -12.25 34.41
CA TRP A 23 -50.48 -10.98 33.68
C TRP A 23 -51.61 -10.83 32.64
N ARG A 24 -52.34 -11.90 32.35
CA ARG A 24 -53.43 -11.85 31.36
C ARG A 24 -54.69 -11.11 31.87
N GLU A 25 -54.89 -10.95 33.20
CA GLU A 25 -56.09 -10.31 33.76
C GLU A 25 -55.97 -8.82 34.08
N TYR A 26 -54.76 -8.21 33.93
CA TYR A 26 -54.55 -6.82 34.37
C TYR A 26 -54.34 -5.80 33.27
N LEU A 27 -54.56 -6.12 32.00
CA LEU A 27 -54.52 -5.12 30.92
C LEU A 27 -55.90 -4.99 30.28
N PRO A 28 -56.63 -3.88 30.47
CA PRO A 28 -57.81 -3.60 29.67
C PRO A 28 -57.35 -3.15 28.27
N PHE A 29 -57.34 -4.10 27.33
CA PHE A 29 -57.11 -3.77 25.91
C PHE A 29 -58.36 -3.09 25.35
N LYS A 30 -58.37 -1.75 25.40
CA LYS A 30 -59.34 -0.95 24.67
C LYS A 30 -58.97 -1.04 23.17
N ILE A 31 -59.69 -1.88 22.44
CA ILE A 31 -59.67 -1.88 20.97
C ILE A 31 -60.28 -0.58 20.50
N PHE A 32 -59.42 0.33 20.10
CA PHE A 32 -59.86 1.51 19.32
C PHE A 32 -60.04 1.06 17.87
N ASN A 33 -61.28 0.81 17.48
CA ASN A 33 -61.66 0.62 16.09
C ASN A 33 -61.53 1.96 15.37
N SER A 34 -60.35 2.22 14.87
CA SER A 34 -60.09 3.25 13.88
C SER A 34 -60.34 2.59 12.50
N SER A 35 -61.44 2.91 11.89
CA SER A 35 -61.72 2.61 10.48
C SER A 35 -60.65 3.29 9.65
N SER A 36 -59.58 2.53 9.39
CA SER A 36 -58.54 2.95 8.43
C SER A 36 -59.07 2.74 7.03
N SER A 37 -59.51 3.83 6.42
CA SER A 37 -59.64 3.93 4.99
C SER A 37 -58.24 3.64 4.38
N LYS A 38 -58.09 2.51 3.69
CA LYS A 38 -56.97 2.23 2.81
C LYS A 38 -56.93 3.26 1.71
N THR A 39 -56.26 4.35 1.93
CA THR A 39 -55.75 5.18 0.84
C THR A 39 -54.35 4.63 0.53
N ASN A 40 -54.27 3.76 -0.45
CA ASN A 40 -53.03 3.51 -1.16
C ASN A 40 -52.63 4.82 -1.87
N SER A 41 -51.96 5.70 -1.18
CA SER A 41 -51.17 6.74 -1.84
C SER A 41 -49.78 6.18 -2.05
N GLU A 42 -49.56 5.54 -3.18
CA GLU A 42 -48.24 5.52 -3.78
C GLU A 42 -47.82 7.00 -3.94
N HIS A 43 -47.05 7.50 -2.99
CA HIS A 43 -46.38 8.78 -3.13
C HIS A 43 -45.25 8.60 -4.14
N ASN A 44 -45.62 8.52 -5.42
CA ASN A 44 -44.69 8.84 -6.50
C ASN A 44 -44.40 10.34 -6.42
N THR A 45 -43.41 10.71 -5.63
CA THR A 45 -42.93 12.09 -5.54
C THR A 45 -42.13 12.39 -6.81
N PHE A 46 -42.84 12.78 -7.87
CA PHE A 46 -42.18 13.29 -9.07
C PHE A 46 -41.71 14.72 -8.81
N ILE A 47 -40.49 15.03 -9.27
CA ILE A 47 -39.94 16.39 -9.24
C ILE A 47 -40.20 17.00 -10.59
N GLU A 48 -41.05 18.02 -10.62
CA GLU A 48 -41.29 18.88 -11.80
C GLU A 48 -40.33 20.08 -11.73
N ASN A 49 -39.75 20.50 -12.86
CA ASN A 49 -38.71 21.51 -13.03
C ASN A 49 -37.29 21.04 -12.67
N ILE A 50 -36.74 20.17 -13.52
CA ILE A 50 -35.33 19.76 -13.46
C ILE A 50 -34.50 20.86 -14.12
N ASP A 51 -33.47 21.36 -13.42
CA ASP A 51 -32.45 22.23 -14.03
C ASP A 51 -31.66 21.41 -15.05
N PRO A 52 -31.66 21.74 -16.33
CA PRO A 52 -30.95 20.99 -17.37
C PRO A 52 -29.45 20.85 -17.09
N ARG A 53 -28.87 21.78 -16.29
CA ARG A 53 -27.46 21.76 -15.91
C ARG A 53 -27.11 20.66 -14.89
N THR A 54 -28.11 20.09 -14.23
CA THR A 54 -27.95 19.00 -13.27
C THR A 54 -28.22 17.63 -13.89
N VAL A 55 -28.49 17.55 -15.17
CA VAL A 55 -28.77 16.30 -15.88
C VAL A 55 -27.51 15.82 -16.57
N ILE A 56 -27.14 14.57 -16.31
CA ILE A 56 -26.07 13.88 -17.01
C ILE A 56 -26.59 12.58 -17.62
N GLU A 57 -25.88 12.08 -18.62
CA GLU A 57 -26.15 10.82 -19.26
C GLU A 57 -25.27 9.72 -18.63
N VAL A 58 -25.88 8.56 -18.34
CA VAL A 58 -25.19 7.39 -17.81
C VAL A 58 -24.37 6.77 -18.92
N GLY A 59 -23.07 6.69 -18.69
CA GLY A 59 -22.13 6.06 -19.62
C GLY A 59 -21.42 4.86 -18.99
N ARG A 60 -20.65 4.19 -19.84
CA ARG A 60 -19.73 3.17 -19.37
C ARG A 60 -18.35 3.76 -19.11
N GLY A 61 -17.70 3.25 -18.08
CA GLY A 61 -16.35 3.63 -17.69
C GLY A 61 -15.63 2.52 -16.93
N SER A 62 -14.48 2.86 -16.41
CA SER A 62 -13.72 2.01 -15.48
C SER A 62 -13.71 2.67 -14.11
N ILE A 63 -13.78 1.87 -13.06
CA ILE A 63 -13.58 2.28 -11.68
C ILE A 63 -12.32 1.61 -11.18
N LYS A 64 -11.42 2.40 -10.60
CA LYS A 64 -10.13 1.96 -10.08
C LYS A 64 -9.99 2.43 -8.63
N ASN A 65 -9.90 1.48 -7.70
CA ASN A 65 -9.51 1.77 -6.32
C ASN A 65 -8.01 1.64 -6.18
N THR A 66 -7.38 2.63 -5.56
CA THR A 66 -5.95 2.65 -5.34
C THR A 66 -5.62 2.89 -3.88
N VAL A 67 -4.47 2.36 -3.46
CA VAL A 67 -3.78 2.74 -2.23
C VAL A 67 -2.56 3.54 -2.63
N SER A 68 -2.52 4.81 -2.23
CA SER A 68 -1.40 5.71 -2.53
C SER A 68 -0.34 5.60 -1.44
N THR A 69 0.92 5.52 -1.83
CA THR A 69 2.07 5.52 -0.93
C THR A 69 3.24 6.27 -1.56
N SER A 70 4.16 6.74 -0.72
CA SER A 70 5.39 7.36 -1.16
C SER A 70 6.59 6.54 -0.71
N GLY A 71 7.63 6.56 -1.51
CA GLY A 71 8.85 5.82 -1.24
C GLY A 71 10.03 6.36 -2.03
N TYR A 72 11.06 5.55 -2.15
CA TYR A 72 12.25 5.90 -2.92
C TYR A 72 12.69 4.72 -3.81
N ILE A 73 13.27 5.07 -4.95
CA ILE A 73 13.84 4.09 -5.88
C ILE A 73 15.12 3.51 -5.29
N LYS A 74 15.26 2.20 -5.38
CA LYS A 74 16.50 1.47 -5.16
C LYS A 74 16.72 0.44 -6.29
N PRO A 75 17.96 0.11 -6.63
CA PRO A 75 18.24 -1.05 -7.48
C PRO A 75 17.90 -2.35 -6.73
N VAL A 76 17.60 -3.41 -7.48
CA VAL A 76 17.31 -4.72 -6.88
C VAL A 76 18.53 -5.26 -6.11
N ASN A 77 19.72 -5.06 -6.69
CA ASN A 77 20.98 -5.41 -6.05
C ASN A 77 21.83 -4.16 -5.89
N GLU A 78 22.22 -3.86 -4.68
CA GLU A 78 23.17 -2.82 -4.35
C GLU A 78 24.05 -3.24 -3.19
N VAL A 79 25.28 -2.79 -3.19
CA VAL A 79 26.23 -3.10 -2.12
C VAL A 79 27.29 -2.01 -1.96
N TYR A 80 27.56 -1.66 -0.71
CA TYR A 80 28.74 -0.90 -0.33
C TYR A 80 29.83 -1.94 -0.02
N LEU A 81 30.84 -1.98 -0.88
CA LEU A 81 31.93 -2.94 -0.77
C LEU A 81 33.00 -2.42 0.17
N SER A 82 33.44 -3.27 1.08
CA SER A 82 34.52 -3.02 2.02
C SER A 82 35.47 -4.22 2.07
N PHE A 83 36.71 -4.02 2.51
CA PHE A 83 37.67 -5.10 2.64
C PHE A 83 37.36 -6.08 3.80
N ALA A 84 36.45 -5.72 4.71
CA ALA A 84 35.96 -6.68 5.71
C ALA A 84 35.29 -7.90 5.06
N SER A 85 34.66 -7.72 3.89
CA SER A 85 34.06 -8.82 3.12
C SER A 85 35.10 -9.82 2.58
N THR A 86 36.35 -9.42 2.43
CA THR A 86 37.47 -10.29 2.01
C THR A 86 38.28 -10.86 3.21
N GLY A 87 37.88 -10.51 4.45
CA GLY A 87 38.57 -10.96 5.67
C GLY A 87 39.79 -10.12 6.04
N THR A 88 40.02 -9.00 5.38
CA THR A 88 41.15 -8.09 5.70
C THR A 88 40.73 -7.02 6.71
N THR A 89 41.64 -6.73 7.65
CA THR A 89 41.49 -5.70 8.69
C THR A 89 41.74 -4.27 8.19
N GLY A 90 42.34 -4.15 6.98
CA GLY A 90 42.68 -2.86 6.34
C GLY A 90 44.08 -2.85 5.72
N GLY A 91 44.48 -1.67 5.25
CA GLY A 91 45.79 -1.43 4.63
C GLY A 91 45.83 -0.15 3.82
N THR A 92 46.94 0.10 3.14
CA THR A 92 47.10 1.25 2.23
C THR A 92 46.59 0.88 0.84
N VAL A 93 45.80 1.73 0.22
CA VAL A 93 45.33 1.56 -1.14
C VAL A 93 46.50 1.71 -2.11
N GLU A 94 46.86 0.61 -2.77
CA GLU A 94 47.95 0.62 -3.77
C GLU A 94 47.44 1.15 -5.11
N LYS A 95 46.23 0.67 -5.54
CA LYS A 95 45.69 1.02 -6.84
C LYS A 95 44.18 0.90 -6.92
N ILE A 96 43.55 1.82 -7.63
CA ILE A 96 42.15 1.78 -8.04
C ILE A 96 42.08 1.38 -9.51
N LEU A 97 41.41 0.25 -9.80
CA LEU A 97 41.42 -0.39 -11.13
C LEU A 97 40.19 -0.02 -11.98
N VAL A 98 39.23 0.70 -11.39
CA VAL A 98 37.95 1.06 -12.01
C VAL A 98 37.64 2.54 -11.85
N LYS A 99 36.62 3.03 -12.57
CA LYS A 99 36.17 4.42 -12.53
C LYS A 99 34.68 4.50 -12.18
N ARG A 100 34.26 5.63 -11.65
CA ARG A 100 32.83 5.96 -11.49
C ARG A 100 32.12 5.88 -12.83
N GLY A 101 30.94 5.21 -12.86
CA GLY A 101 30.14 5.00 -14.06
C GLY A 101 30.56 3.77 -14.89
N GLU A 102 31.64 3.09 -14.55
CA GLU A 102 32.12 1.91 -15.28
C GLU A 102 31.26 0.68 -14.98
N MET A 103 31.02 -0.16 -16.01
CA MET A 103 30.37 -1.48 -15.88
C MET A 103 31.43 -2.53 -15.58
N VAL A 104 31.22 -3.34 -14.57
CA VAL A 104 32.16 -4.38 -14.12
C VAL A 104 31.53 -5.76 -14.13
N GLN A 105 32.36 -6.78 -14.39
CA GLN A 105 31.93 -8.17 -14.36
C GLN A 105 32.07 -8.74 -12.94
N LYS A 106 31.29 -9.78 -12.62
CA LYS A 106 31.49 -10.55 -11.39
C LYS A 106 32.91 -11.09 -11.31
N GLY A 107 33.59 -10.85 -10.18
CA GLY A 107 34.99 -11.28 -9.96
C GLY A 107 36.04 -10.32 -10.52
N GLN A 108 35.63 -9.22 -11.21
CA GLN A 108 36.57 -8.20 -11.65
C GLN A 108 37.17 -7.48 -10.45
N GLU A 109 38.49 -7.29 -10.47
CA GLU A 109 39.23 -6.57 -9.43
C GLU A 109 38.91 -5.08 -9.51
N LEU A 110 38.51 -4.48 -8.37
CA LEU A 110 38.10 -3.09 -8.27
C LEU A 110 39.18 -2.21 -7.63
N VAL A 111 39.64 -2.64 -6.46
CA VAL A 111 40.65 -1.92 -5.68
C VAL A 111 41.63 -2.93 -5.09
N LYS A 112 42.89 -2.56 -5.05
CA LYS A 112 43.97 -3.35 -4.50
C LYS A 112 44.67 -2.59 -3.38
N LEU A 113 44.90 -3.28 -2.24
CA LEU A 113 45.75 -2.81 -1.17
C LEU A 113 47.21 -3.26 -1.37
N GLU A 114 48.16 -2.61 -0.70
CA GLU A 114 49.54 -3.08 -0.65
C GLU A 114 49.58 -4.50 -0.11
N ASP A 115 50.21 -5.40 -0.89
CA ASP A 115 50.18 -6.85 -0.64
C ASP A 115 51.57 -7.51 -0.59
N LYS A 116 52.63 -6.73 -0.69
CA LYS A 116 54.02 -7.27 -0.80
C LYS A 116 54.36 -8.25 0.30
N GLN A 117 53.93 -7.98 1.55
CA GLN A 117 54.23 -8.84 2.70
C GLN A 117 53.40 -10.14 2.63
N GLU A 118 52.11 -10.05 2.29
CA GLU A 118 51.23 -11.20 2.18
C GLU A 118 51.65 -12.08 1.00
N HIS A 119 52.03 -11.50 -0.13
CA HIS A 119 52.57 -12.22 -1.26
C HIS A 119 53.87 -12.99 -0.89
N LEU A 120 54.80 -12.33 -0.19
CA LEU A 120 56.00 -13.01 0.29
C LEU A 120 55.67 -14.18 1.23
N ASN A 121 54.72 -14.01 2.15
CA ASN A 121 54.30 -15.05 3.08
C ASN A 121 53.64 -16.22 2.33
N TYR A 122 52.80 -15.95 1.32
CA TYR A 122 52.22 -16.98 0.45
C TYR A 122 53.32 -17.78 -0.30
N LEU A 123 54.29 -17.10 -0.91
CA LEU A 123 55.39 -17.76 -1.63
C LEU A 123 56.23 -18.66 -0.69
N LYS A 124 56.50 -18.22 0.56
CA LYS A 124 57.20 -19.05 1.55
C LYS A 124 56.39 -20.28 1.91
N ALA A 125 55.09 -20.13 2.22
CA ALA A 125 54.24 -21.25 2.59
C ALA A 125 54.06 -22.23 1.42
N MET A 126 53.94 -21.74 0.18
CA MET A 126 53.92 -22.55 -1.02
C MET A 126 55.20 -23.40 -1.19
N ASN A 127 56.37 -22.78 -1.03
CA ASN A 127 57.64 -23.50 -1.11
C ASN A 127 57.79 -24.57 -0.01
N GLU A 128 57.34 -24.28 1.23
CA GLU A 128 57.32 -25.26 2.32
C GLU A 128 56.38 -26.43 2.04
N TYR A 129 55.22 -26.20 1.45
CA TYR A 129 54.28 -27.22 1.02
C TYR A 129 54.89 -28.11 -0.09
N GLU A 130 55.48 -27.50 -1.13
CA GLU A 130 56.15 -28.24 -2.17
C GLU A 130 57.32 -29.15 -1.64
N LEU A 131 58.09 -28.63 -0.70
CA LEU A 131 59.14 -29.43 -0.05
C LEU A 131 58.52 -30.57 0.78
N ALA A 132 57.45 -30.33 1.52
CA ALA A 132 56.80 -31.37 2.32
C ALA A 132 56.21 -32.49 1.46
N LYS A 133 55.77 -32.21 0.23
CA LYS A 133 55.30 -33.25 -0.73
C LYS A 133 56.40 -34.21 -1.09
N ILE A 134 57.69 -33.79 -1.03
CA ILE A 134 58.83 -34.61 -1.40
C ILE A 134 59.40 -35.41 -0.20
N THR A 135 59.43 -34.78 1.00
CA THR A 135 60.16 -35.30 2.15
C THR A 135 59.32 -35.54 3.41
N GLY A 136 58.06 -35.06 3.41
CA GLY A 136 57.23 -35.05 4.58
C GLY A 136 56.38 -36.31 4.81
N SER A 137 55.95 -36.51 6.03
CA SER A 137 54.88 -37.47 6.36
C SER A 137 53.52 -36.95 5.90
N PRO A 138 52.50 -37.83 5.75
CA PRO A 138 51.14 -37.39 5.35
C PRO A 138 50.58 -36.26 6.20
N SER A 139 50.82 -36.28 7.52
CA SER A 139 50.37 -35.21 8.42
C SER A 139 51.10 -33.88 8.19
N GLN A 140 52.41 -33.93 7.88
CA GLN A 140 53.18 -32.73 7.56
C GLN A 140 52.75 -32.11 6.21
N ILE A 141 52.43 -32.95 5.22
CA ILE A 141 51.92 -32.47 3.94
C ILE A 141 50.62 -31.72 4.15
N GLU A 142 49.67 -32.28 4.92
CA GLU A 142 48.37 -31.65 5.21
C GLU A 142 48.52 -30.35 5.98
N GLU A 143 49.40 -30.31 7.04
CA GLU A 143 49.70 -29.10 7.80
C GLU A 143 50.25 -27.98 6.91
N LYS A 144 51.21 -28.30 6.03
CA LYS A 144 51.80 -27.31 5.14
C LYS A 144 50.86 -26.86 4.03
N LYS A 145 49.97 -27.74 3.58
CA LYS A 145 48.90 -27.41 2.66
C LYS A 145 47.95 -26.35 3.26
N LEU A 146 47.45 -26.63 4.46
CA LEU A 146 46.57 -25.67 5.19
C LEU A 146 47.27 -24.34 5.45
N THR A 147 48.57 -24.38 5.79
CA THR A 147 49.36 -23.15 6.00
C THR A 147 49.44 -22.33 4.69
N MET A 148 49.68 -22.98 3.58
CA MET A 148 49.73 -22.35 2.27
C MET A 148 48.35 -21.76 1.88
N GLU A 149 47.27 -22.51 2.07
CA GLU A 149 45.89 -22.03 1.79
C GLU A 149 45.57 -20.79 2.62
N VAL A 150 45.84 -20.77 3.91
CA VAL A 150 45.67 -19.59 4.79
C VAL A 150 46.51 -18.40 4.31
N ALA A 151 47.74 -18.63 3.87
CA ALA A 151 48.56 -17.55 3.34
C ALA A 151 48.06 -17.01 1.98
N GLN A 152 47.52 -17.91 1.14
CA GLN A 152 46.87 -17.55 -0.13
C GLN A 152 45.62 -16.69 0.13
N ASP A 153 44.73 -17.13 1.02
CA ASP A 153 43.52 -16.39 1.36
C ASP A 153 43.83 -14.96 1.84
N ARG A 154 44.89 -14.81 2.65
CA ARG A 154 45.36 -13.50 3.13
C ARG A 154 45.88 -12.61 1.99
N TYR A 155 46.57 -13.21 1.02
CA TYR A 155 47.08 -12.49 -0.13
C TYR A 155 45.93 -12.08 -1.06
N GLU A 156 45.01 -13.00 -1.38
CA GLU A 156 43.83 -12.72 -2.20
C GLU A 156 42.91 -11.70 -1.55
N SER A 157 42.79 -11.70 -0.22
CA SER A 157 41.97 -10.74 0.55
C SER A 157 42.41 -9.28 0.40
N LYS A 158 43.64 -9.02 -0.11
CA LYS A 158 44.14 -7.68 -0.41
C LYS A 158 43.55 -7.08 -1.69
N THR A 159 42.82 -7.86 -2.45
CA THR A 159 42.12 -7.41 -3.65
C THR A 159 40.60 -7.43 -3.41
N LEU A 160 39.89 -6.36 -3.74
CA LEU A 160 38.45 -6.24 -3.62
C LEU A 160 37.79 -6.56 -4.96
N PRO A 161 37.12 -7.72 -5.13
CA PRO A 161 36.44 -8.08 -6.35
C PRO A 161 34.97 -7.62 -6.35
N ALA A 162 34.39 -7.47 -7.53
CA ALA A 162 32.96 -7.26 -7.72
C ALA A 162 32.17 -8.56 -7.43
N PRO A 163 31.17 -8.56 -6.54
CA PRO A 163 30.38 -9.75 -6.20
C PRO A 163 29.37 -10.14 -7.29
N PHE A 164 28.96 -9.19 -8.14
CA PHE A 164 28.03 -9.38 -9.25
C PHE A 164 28.36 -8.42 -10.40
N TYR A 165 27.74 -8.66 -11.55
CA TYR A 165 27.79 -7.73 -12.69
C TYR A 165 27.00 -6.46 -12.35
N GLY A 166 27.61 -5.28 -12.56
CA GLY A 166 26.94 -4.03 -12.21
C GLY A 166 27.74 -2.78 -12.57
N LYS A 167 27.25 -1.65 -12.14
CA LYS A 167 27.80 -0.31 -12.38
C LYS A 167 28.41 0.27 -11.11
N ILE A 168 29.62 0.79 -11.22
CA ILE A 168 30.26 1.56 -10.17
C ILE A 168 29.58 2.92 -10.05
N VAL A 169 28.88 3.16 -8.96
CA VAL A 169 28.21 4.45 -8.69
C VAL A 169 29.19 5.42 -8.09
N ASP A 170 29.92 4.99 -7.05
CA ASP A 170 30.88 5.83 -6.37
C ASP A 170 32.11 5.03 -5.87
N ILE A 171 33.21 5.75 -5.65
CA ILE A 171 34.45 5.26 -5.08
C ILE A 171 34.83 6.24 -3.98
N PHE A 172 34.95 5.75 -2.75
CA PHE A 172 35.10 6.55 -1.53
C PHE A 172 36.55 6.70 -1.05
N VAL A 173 37.51 6.14 -1.79
CA VAL A 173 38.94 6.13 -1.42
C VAL A 173 39.81 6.65 -2.56
N GLU A 174 41.02 7.06 -2.21
CA GLU A 174 42.05 7.49 -3.17
C GLU A 174 43.31 6.60 -3.03
N GLU A 175 44.14 6.53 -4.08
CA GLU A 175 45.41 5.80 -4.04
C GLU A 175 46.33 6.46 -3.00
N GLY A 176 46.89 5.65 -2.10
CA GLY A 176 47.70 6.08 -0.98
C GLY A 176 46.95 6.24 0.34
N ASP A 177 45.64 6.17 0.35
CA ASP A 177 44.86 6.22 1.58
C ASP A 177 45.09 4.98 2.44
N PHE A 178 45.20 5.18 3.75
CA PHE A 178 45.17 4.07 4.73
C PHE A 178 43.72 3.91 5.20
N ILE A 179 43.15 2.73 4.96
CA ILE A 179 41.75 2.40 5.31
C ILE A 179 41.66 1.24 6.27
N GLU A 180 40.63 1.25 7.13
CA GLU A 180 40.22 0.10 7.93
C GLU A 180 39.36 -0.85 7.07
N GLY A 181 39.36 -2.15 7.41
CA GLY A 181 38.65 -3.17 6.63
C GLY A 181 37.13 -2.92 6.50
N THR A 182 36.51 -2.25 7.47
CA THR A 182 35.09 -1.91 7.50
C THR A 182 34.74 -0.62 6.75
N HIS A 183 35.75 0.11 6.24
CA HIS A 183 35.52 1.34 5.49
C HIS A 183 34.89 1.03 4.12
N ASP A 184 33.82 1.74 3.78
CA ASP A 184 33.19 1.62 2.46
C ASP A 184 34.16 2.12 1.39
N VAL A 185 34.42 1.28 0.39
CA VAL A 185 35.41 1.54 -0.67
C VAL A 185 34.72 1.84 -1.99
N VAL A 186 33.74 1.04 -2.38
CA VAL A 186 33.04 1.15 -3.65
C VAL A 186 31.54 0.91 -3.46
N TYR A 187 30.73 1.77 -4.04
CA TYR A 187 29.29 1.55 -4.18
C TYR A 187 28.99 0.96 -5.56
N LEU A 188 28.54 -0.28 -5.57
CA LEU A 188 28.20 -1.06 -6.76
C LEU A 188 26.70 -1.34 -6.81
N ILE A 189 26.06 -1.12 -7.96
CA ILE A 189 24.65 -1.43 -8.19
C ILE A 189 24.46 -2.29 -9.44
N ASP A 190 23.39 -3.06 -9.46
CA ASP A 190 22.82 -3.67 -10.64
C ASP A 190 21.76 -2.73 -11.22
N ASP A 191 22.06 -2.05 -12.33
CA ASP A 191 21.17 -1.07 -12.96
C ASP A 191 20.20 -1.70 -13.98
N SER A 192 20.11 -3.02 -14.01
CA SER A 192 19.19 -3.76 -14.89
C SER A 192 17.75 -3.79 -14.39
N SER A 193 17.52 -3.54 -13.11
CA SER A 193 16.20 -3.65 -12.48
C SER A 193 16.11 -2.74 -11.24
N TYR A 194 14.98 -2.07 -11.08
CA TYR A 194 14.73 -1.15 -9.97
C TYR A 194 13.45 -1.50 -9.22
N GLU A 195 13.42 -1.14 -7.96
CA GLU A 195 12.29 -1.27 -7.05
C GLU A 195 12.03 0.07 -6.35
N VAL A 196 10.79 0.28 -5.96
CA VAL A 196 10.42 1.34 -5.02
C VAL A 196 10.22 0.72 -3.66
N SER A 197 11.00 1.18 -2.69
CA SER A 197 10.79 0.85 -1.26
C SER A 197 9.84 1.87 -0.69
N ALA A 198 8.65 1.44 -0.27
CA ALA A 198 7.59 2.29 0.26
C ALA A 198 7.01 1.68 1.54
N SER A 199 6.11 2.42 2.21
CA SER A 199 5.42 1.95 3.41
C SER A 199 3.94 2.30 3.34
N ILE A 200 3.08 1.34 3.68
CA ILE A 200 1.62 1.47 3.66
C ILE A 200 1.11 1.57 5.08
N GLY A 201 0.14 2.47 5.31
CA GLY A 201 -0.52 2.59 6.61
C GLY A 201 -1.32 1.35 7.00
N GLU A 202 -1.45 1.09 8.31
CA GLU A 202 -2.13 -0.07 8.89
C GLU A 202 -3.56 -0.28 8.35
N ILE A 203 -4.28 0.82 8.06
CA ILE A 203 -5.68 0.77 7.58
C ILE A 203 -5.77 0.18 6.17
N ASP A 204 -4.76 0.40 5.34
CA ASP A 204 -4.78 0.05 3.93
C ASP A 204 -4.04 -1.25 3.61
N VAL A 205 -3.22 -1.76 4.54
CA VAL A 205 -2.40 -2.96 4.31
C VAL A 205 -3.21 -4.20 3.92
N LEU A 206 -4.42 -4.35 4.49
CA LEU A 206 -5.30 -5.49 4.19
C LEU A 206 -5.86 -5.49 2.76
N LYS A 207 -5.77 -4.36 2.04
CA LYS A 207 -6.20 -4.21 0.65
C LYS A 207 -5.08 -4.54 -0.33
N VAL A 208 -3.82 -4.60 0.15
CA VAL A 208 -2.64 -4.75 -0.69
C VAL A 208 -2.13 -6.18 -0.64
N ALA A 209 -1.85 -6.74 -1.81
CA ALA A 209 -1.36 -8.09 -1.98
C ALA A 209 -0.28 -8.17 -3.07
N VAL A 210 0.62 -9.14 -2.93
CA VAL A 210 1.64 -9.45 -3.94
C VAL A 210 0.98 -9.77 -5.28
N GLY A 211 1.53 -9.20 -6.36
CA GLY A 211 1.03 -9.37 -7.73
C GLY A 211 0.09 -8.26 -8.21
N GLN A 212 -0.35 -7.35 -7.35
CA GLN A 212 -1.15 -6.19 -7.76
C GLN A 212 -0.33 -5.24 -8.64
N MET A 213 -0.99 -4.65 -9.63
CA MET A 213 -0.40 -3.62 -10.50
C MET A 213 -0.21 -2.31 -9.75
N VAL A 214 0.85 -1.60 -10.10
CA VAL A 214 1.20 -0.31 -9.50
C VAL A 214 1.51 0.70 -10.59
N GLU A 215 0.97 1.89 -10.45
CA GLU A 215 1.35 3.08 -11.21
C GLU A 215 2.33 3.90 -10.37
N ILE A 216 3.50 4.20 -10.91
CA ILE A 216 4.60 4.86 -10.20
C ILE A 216 4.93 6.16 -10.91
N GLU A 217 4.91 7.25 -10.19
CA GLU A 217 5.35 8.57 -10.67
C GLU A 217 6.57 9.00 -9.86
N LEU A 218 7.63 9.40 -10.57
CA LEU A 218 8.82 9.96 -9.95
C LEU A 218 8.67 11.47 -9.79
N ASP A 219 9.02 12.00 -8.62
CA ASP A 219 8.91 13.43 -8.33
C ASP A 219 9.71 14.30 -9.31
N ILE A 220 10.81 13.75 -9.86
CA ILE A 220 11.65 14.43 -10.85
C ILE A 220 11.07 14.38 -12.28
N LEU A 221 10.17 13.42 -12.58
CA LEU A 221 9.59 13.20 -13.91
C LEU A 221 8.05 13.31 -13.85
N LYS A 222 7.57 14.44 -13.31
CA LYS A 222 6.14 14.69 -13.13
C LYS A 222 5.34 14.50 -14.42
N GLY A 223 4.23 13.77 -14.31
CA GLY A 223 3.34 13.43 -15.42
C GLY A 223 3.80 12.24 -16.26
N GLN A 224 4.94 11.61 -15.93
CA GLN A 224 5.36 10.36 -16.55
C GLN A 224 5.06 9.21 -15.58
N ILE A 225 4.15 8.33 -16.00
CA ILE A 225 3.75 7.16 -15.23
C ILE A 225 4.56 5.95 -15.70
N PHE A 226 5.15 5.26 -14.75
CA PHE A 226 5.81 3.96 -14.92
C PHE A 226 4.93 2.88 -14.30
N HIS A 227 5.00 1.68 -14.86
CA HIS A 227 4.23 0.54 -14.34
C HIS A 227 5.11 -0.39 -13.53
N GLY A 228 4.48 -1.01 -12.55
CA GLY A 228 5.16 -1.97 -11.69
C GLY A 228 4.20 -2.99 -11.11
N THR A 229 4.74 -3.82 -10.22
CA THR A 229 3.99 -4.83 -9.48
C THR A 229 4.45 -4.87 -8.02
N VAL A 230 3.52 -5.14 -7.10
CA VAL A 230 3.85 -5.44 -5.72
C VAL A 230 4.55 -6.80 -5.67
N VAL A 231 5.81 -6.84 -5.23
CA VAL A 231 6.58 -8.08 -5.12
C VAL A 231 6.70 -8.57 -3.69
N GLU A 232 6.55 -7.66 -2.72
CA GLU A 232 6.63 -8.01 -1.31
C GLU A 232 5.77 -7.08 -0.47
N VAL A 233 5.08 -7.65 0.51
CA VAL A 233 4.43 -6.95 1.63
C VAL A 233 5.03 -7.56 2.89
N ALA A 234 5.70 -6.76 3.71
CA ALA A 234 6.38 -7.27 4.89
C ALA A 234 5.39 -7.87 5.91
N GLU A 235 5.78 -8.95 6.58
CA GLU A 235 4.99 -9.60 7.62
C GLU A 235 5.11 -8.92 9.01
N TYR A 236 5.73 -7.75 9.05
CA TYR A 236 5.90 -6.96 10.28
C TYR A 236 5.55 -5.50 10.03
N ALA A 237 5.06 -4.84 11.07
CA ALA A 237 4.82 -3.41 11.04
C ALA A 237 6.01 -2.66 11.67
N HIS A 238 6.31 -1.51 11.11
CA HIS A 238 7.28 -0.56 11.65
C HIS A 238 6.54 0.58 12.36
N VAL A 239 7.03 0.98 13.52
CA VAL A 239 6.44 2.08 14.29
C VAL A 239 7.45 3.21 14.39
N GLU A 240 7.17 4.33 13.76
CA GLU A 240 8.01 5.51 13.81
C GLU A 240 7.16 6.75 14.13
N GLY A 241 7.56 7.50 15.15
CA GLY A 241 6.83 8.71 15.57
C GLY A 241 5.37 8.48 15.97
N GLY A 242 4.98 7.24 16.35
CA GLY A 242 3.60 6.88 16.68
C GLY A 242 2.74 6.51 15.46
N VAL A 243 3.31 6.49 14.26
CA VAL A 243 2.66 6.01 13.04
C VAL A 243 3.04 4.56 12.79
N VAL A 244 2.04 3.71 12.59
CA VAL A 244 2.22 2.30 12.25
C VAL A 244 2.15 2.15 10.74
N SER A 245 3.19 1.56 10.15
CA SER A 245 3.26 1.30 8.71
C SER A 245 3.88 -0.07 8.42
N VAL A 246 3.53 -0.63 7.28
CA VAL A 246 4.05 -1.92 6.79
C VAL A 246 4.89 -1.66 5.55
N PRO A 247 6.17 -2.04 5.54
CA PRO A 247 7.02 -1.91 4.37
C PRO A 247 6.49 -2.73 3.19
N VAL A 248 6.59 -2.16 1.99
CA VAL A 248 6.25 -2.82 0.73
C VAL A 248 7.33 -2.59 -0.30
N THR A 249 7.57 -3.59 -1.14
CA THR A 249 8.51 -3.50 -2.26
C THR A 249 7.74 -3.60 -3.57
N LEU A 250 7.91 -2.60 -4.42
CA LEU A 250 7.22 -2.47 -5.71
C LEU A 250 8.27 -2.56 -6.81
N ARG A 251 8.23 -3.61 -7.62
CA ARG A 251 9.17 -3.78 -8.74
C ARG A 251 8.70 -2.99 -9.95
N MET A 252 9.59 -2.21 -10.54
CA MET A 252 9.35 -1.49 -11.78
C MET A 252 9.51 -2.42 -12.97
N ASN A 253 8.58 -2.34 -13.93
CA ASN A 253 8.63 -3.13 -15.17
C ASN A 253 9.56 -2.49 -16.22
N GLU A 254 9.82 -1.21 -16.07
CA GLU A 254 10.60 -0.40 -17.00
C GLU A 254 11.87 0.11 -16.32
N VAL A 255 12.93 0.25 -17.11
CA VAL A 255 14.20 0.82 -16.66
C VAL A 255 14.50 2.07 -17.46
N SER A 256 14.96 3.12 -16.82
CA SER A 256 15.34 4.37 -17.44
C SER A 256 16.73 4.80 -16.99
N THR A 257 17.48 5.39 -17.90
CA THR A 257 18.80 6.00 -17.60
C THR A 257 18.72 7.16 -16.62
N PHE A 258 17.52 7.71 -16.41
CA PHE A 258 17.26 8.78 -15.44
C PHE A 258 17.08 8.24 -14.01
N PHE A 259 16.87 6.94 -13.82
CA PHE A 259 16.71 6.36 -12.49
C PHE A 259 18.02 6.46 -11.71
N LYS A 260 17.92 6.99 -10.51
CA LYS A 260 19.02 7.01 -9.55
C LYS A 260 18.53 6.52 -8.20
N PRO A 261 19.31 5.68 -7.53
CA PRO A 261 19.00 5.28 -6.16
C PRO A 261 18.72 6.49 -5.27
N GLY A 262 17.67 6.43 -4.45
CA GLY A 262 17.28 7.49 -3.54
C GLY A 262 16.33 8.54 -4.13
N PHE A 263 15.97 8.48 -5.43
CA PHE A 263 14.92 9.36 -5.95
C PHE A 263 13.57 9.02 -5.35
N SER A 264 12.82 10.07 -4.97
CA SER A 264 11.46 9.94 -4.44
C SER A 264 10.47 9.55 -5.53
N ALA A 265 9.54 8.70 -5.14
CA ALA A 265 8.46 8.20 -6.00
C ALA A 265 7.14 8.17 -5.22
N THR A 266 6.07 8.51 -5.91
CA THR A 266 4.70 8.25 -5.47
C THR A 266 4.17 7.04 -6.22
N ALA A 267 3.57 6.09 -5.51
CA ALA A 267 3.04 4.87 -6.08
C ALA A 267 1.56 4.71 -5.75
N GLU A 268 0.76 4.39 -6.76
CA GLU A 268 -0.65 4.04 -6.63
C GLU A 268 -0.83 2.55 -6.89
N ILE A 269 -1.04 1.77 -5.83
CA ILE A 269 -1.28 0.34 -5.90
C ILE A 269 -2.75 0.12 -6.24
N ILE A 270 -3.03 -0.56 -7.34
CA ILE A 270 -4.38 -0.85 -7.80
C ILE A 270 -4.92 -2.03 -6.99
N THR A 271 -5.87 -1.76 -6.10
CA THR A 271 -6.48 -2.79 -5.25
C THR A 271 -7.66 -3.47 -5.92
N ASP A 272 -8.48 -2.69 -6.63
CA ASP A 272 -9.62 -3.19 -7.40
C ASP A 272 -9.74 -2.40 -8.70
N MET A 273 -10.05 -3.08 -9.78
CA MET A 273 -10.32 -2.47 -11.08
C MET A 273 -11.44 -3.22 -11.79
N ILE A 274 -12.46 -2.50 -12.20
CA ILE A 274 -13.52 -3.03 -13.05
C ILE A 274 -13.66 -2.12 -14.25
N GLU A 275 -13.65 -2.73 -15.43
CA GLU A 275 -13.77 -2.02 -16.70
C GLU A 275 -15.14 -2.25 -17.36
N ASN A 276 -15.54 -1.29 -18.20
CA ASN A 276 -16.75 -1.38 -19.02
C ASN A 276 -18.05 -1.57 -18.20
N VAL A 277 -18.15 -0.95 -17.02
CA VAL A 277 -19.34 -0.95 -16.17
C VAL A 277 -20.10 0.38 -16.29
N LEU A 278 -21.40 0.38 -15.98
CA LEU A 278 -22.16 1.62 -15.89
C LEU A 278 -21.69 2.41 -14.67
N ILE A 279 -21.31 3.66 -14.88
CA ILE A 279 -20.85 4.55 -13.83
C ILE A 279 -21.74 5.77 -13.69
N VAL A 280 -21.95 6.19 -12.45
CA VAL A 280 -22.63 7.42 -12.12
C VAL A 280 -21.83 8.19 -11.08
N PRO A 281 -21.79 9.53 -11.10
CA PRO A 281 -21.18 10.29 -10.02
C PRO A 281 -21.84 9.95 -8.69
N VAL A 282 -21.05 9.81 -7.62
CA VAL A 282 -21.57 9.52 -6.26
C VAL A 282 -22.60 10.57 -5.81
N THR A 283 -22.51 11.78 -6.34
CA THR A 283 -23.46 12.87 -6.08
C THR A 283 -24.85 12.66 -6.69
N ALA A 284 -25.02 11.71 -7.61
CA ALA A 284 -26.30 11.32 -8.18
C ALA A 284 -27.04 10.28 -7.34
N LEU A 285 -26.36 9.61 -6.42
CA LEU A 285 -26.96 8.62 -5.55
C LEU A 285 -27.55 9.26 -4.29
N SER A 286 -28.67 8.72 -3.87
CA SER A 286 -29.28 8.99 -2.57
C SER A 286 -29.81 7.68 -1.97
N MET A 287 -30.03 7.70 -0.65
CA MET A 287 -30.54 6.52 0.06
C MET A 287 -31.96 6.80 0.53
N SER A 288 -32.88 5.91 0.19
CA SER A 288 -34.28 5.98 0.65
C SER A 288 -34.70 4.62 1.15
N GLY A 289 -35.13 4.56 2.42
CA GLY A 289 -35.58 3.28 3.05
C GLY A 289 -34.52 2.17 3.07
N GLY A 290 -33.22 2.51 3.07
CA GLY A 290 -32.13 1.52 3.04
C GLY A 290 -31.76 1.03 1.63
N THR A 291 -32.37 1.57 0.58
CA THR A 291 -32.08 1.23 -0.82
C THR A 291 -31.43 2.44 -1.51
N ASN A 292 -30.40 2.19 -2.31
CA ASN A 292 -29.81 3.21 -3.17
C ASN A 292 -30.79 3.56 -4.29
N ILE A 293 -31.01 4.86 -4.52
CA ILE A 293 -31.85 5.38 -5.57
C ILE A 293 -31.12 6.43 -6.39
N VAL A 294 -31.46 6.51 -7.66
CA VAL A 294 -31.04 7.55 -8.58
C VAL A 294 -32.31 8.20 -9.17
N LEU A 295 -32.27 9.50 -9.39
CA LEU A 295 -33.33 10.21 -10.03
C LEU A 295 -33.19 10.14 -11.56
N LYS A 296 -33.90 9.20 -12.18
CA LYS A 296 -33.93 9.02 -13.65
C LYS A 296 -34.89 10.02 -14.26
N VAL A 297 -34.46 10.69 -15.34
CA VAL A 297 -35.25 11.69 -16.05
C VAL A 297 -36.09 11.00 -17.13
N ASP A 298 -37.40 11.16 -17.03
CA ASP A 298 -38.36 10.74 -18.06
C ASP A 298 -39.20 11.95 -18.49
N GLY A 299 -38.95 12.44 -19.71
CA GLY A 299 -39.52 13.70 -20.20
C GLY A 299 -39.07 14.88 -19.34
N ASN A 300 -40.05 15.52 -18.65
CA ASN A 300 -39.79 16.67 -17.76
C ASN A 300 -39.85 16.29 -16.25
N LYS A 301 -39.80 15.01 -15.92
CA LYS A 301 -39.98 14.49 -14.57
C LYS A 301 -38.77 13.67 -14.16
N ALA A 302 -38.34 13.81 -12.90
CA ALA A 302 -37.37 12.92 -12.30
C ALA A 302 -38.06 11.84 -11.44
N ILE A 303 -37.80 10.60 -11.77
CA ILE A 303 -38.41 9.41 -11.16
C ILE A 303 -37.38 8.73 -10.28
N PRO A 304 -37.62 8.56 -8.96
CA PRO A 304 -36.76 7.77 -8.09
C PRO A 304 -36.70 6.33 -8.58
N THR A 305 -35.54 5.91 -9.04
CA THR A 305 -35.29 4.56 -9.56
C THR A 305 -34.35 3.81 -8.61
N PRO A 306 -34.78 2.69 -8.03
CA PRO A 306 -33.92 1.85 -7.22
C PRO A 306 -32.78 1.28 -8.07
N VAL A 307 -31.56 1.31 -7.51
CA VAL A 307 -30.35 0.83 -8.17
C VAL A 307 -29.53 -0.06 -7.23
N LYS A 308 -28.80 -1.00 -7.82
CA LYS A 308 -27.82 -1.79 -7.09
C LYS A 308 -26.45 -1.24 -7.39
N ALA A 309 -25.84 -0.66 -6.36
CA ALA A 309 -24.50 -0.09 -6.41
C ALA A 309 -23.43 -1.18 -6.18
N GLY A 310 -22.35 -1.14 -6.95
CA GLY A 310 -21.16 -1.96 -6.81
C GLY A 310 -20.02 -1.24 -6.13
N ILE A 311 -18.81 -1.25 -6.72
CA ILE A 311 -17.64 -0.54 -6.20
C ILE A 311 -17.69 0.96 -6.52
N ALA A 312 -16.93 1.76 -5.74
CA ALA A 312 -16.81 3.20 -5.95
C ALA A 312 -15.35 3.63 -5.77
N ASP A 313 -14.93 4.68 -6.52
CA ASP A 313 -13.60 5.29 -6.42
C ASP A 313 -13.60 6.63 -5.67
N GLY A 314 -14.74 6.99 -5.06
CA GLY A 314 -14.93 8.28 -4.39
C GLY A 314 -15.54 9.38 -5.29
N PHE A 315 -15.43 9.27 -6.61
CA PHE A 315 -16.04 10.17 -7.60
C PHE A 315 -17.20 9.52 -8.33
N TYR A 316 -17.01 8.27 -8.73
CA TYR A 316 -17.98 7.47 -9.45
C TYR A 316 -18.35 6.21 -8.66
N GLN A 317 -19.58 5.77 -8.88
CA GLN A 317 -20.16 4.56 -8.35
C GLN A 317 -20.57 3.65 -9.49
N GLU A 318 -20.19 2.37 -9.42
CA GLU A 318 -20.71 1.33 -10.31
C GLU A 318 -22.21 1.11 -10.05
N ILE A 319 -22.96 0.94 -11.13
CA ILE A 319 -24.36 0.51 -11.08
C ILE A 319 -24.48 -0.82 -11.83
N SER A 320 -24.74 -1.89 -11.07
CA SER A 320 -24.90 -3.23 -11.64
C SER A 320 -26.33 -3.51 -12.14
N GLU A 321 -27.35 -2.88 -11.53
CA GLU A 321 -28.75 -3.07 -11.89
C GLU A 321 -29.54 -1.75 -11.69
N GLY A 322 -30.57 -1.53 -12.50
CA GLY A 322 -31.53 -0.42 -12.36
C GLY A 322 -31.38 0.70 -13.37
N LEU A 323 -30.26 0.80 -14.09
CA LEU A 323 -30.02 1.78 -15.15
C LEU A 323 -29.53 1.11 -16.43
N GLN A 324 -29.65 1.82 -17.53
CA GLN A 324 -29.11 1.48 -18.85
C GLN A 324 -28.18 2.58 -19.34
N GLU A 325 -27.29 2.24 -20.25
CA GLU A 325 -26.45 3.22 -20.93
C GLU A 325 -27.31 4.18 -21.73
N GLY A 326 -27.03 5.49 -21.64
CA GLY A 326 -27.85 6.54 -22.27
C GLY A 326 -28.98 7.05 -21.39
N ASP A 327 -29.27 6.44 -20.23
CA ASP A 327 -30.25 6.98 -19.30
C ASP A 327 -29.82 8.36 -18.80
N LYS A 328 -30.75 9.27 -18.66
CA LYS A 328 -30.51 10.61 -18.10
C LYS A 328 -30.83 10.61 -16.61
N ILE A 329 -29.90 11.10 -15.79
CA ILE A 329 -30.04 11.16 -14.34
C ILE A 329 -29.74 12.56 -13.82
N VAL A 330 -30.26 12.87 -12.63
CA VAL A 330 -30.04 14.16 -11.96
C VAL A 330 -28.91 14.03 -10.97
N ILE A 331 -27.90 14.89 -11.05
CA ILE A 331 -26.85 15.06 -10.03
C ILE A 331 -27.29 16.07 -8.96
N ASN A 332 -26.73 15.99 -7.75
CA ASN A 332 -27.09 16.86 -6.60
C ASN A 332 -28.51 16.66 -6.04
N SER A 333 -28.90 15.42 -5.82
CA SER A 333 -30.19 15.06 -5.21
C SER A 333 -30.41 15.57 -3.76
N TYR A 334 -29.40 16.12 -3.11
CA TYR A 334 -29.51 16.67 -1.75
C TYR A 334 -30.44 17.88 -1.59
N GLN A 335 -30.80 18.58 -2.67
CA GLN A 335 -31.70 19.74 -2.61
C GLN A 335 -33.21 19.36 -2.55
N ILE A 336 -33.54 18.09 -2.65
CA ILE A 336 -34.91 17.68 -2.91
C ILE A 336 -35.75 17.48 -1.65
N ASN A 337 -35.13 17.21 -0.51
CA ASN A 337 -35.85 16.95 0.74
C ASN A 337 -36.29 18.21 1.50
N ASN A 338 -35.88 19.41 1.11
CA ASN A 338 -36.18 20.63 1.85
C ASN A 338 -37.33 21.49 1.26
N SER A 339 -37.82 21.18 0.06
CA SER A 339 -38.89 21.99 -0.54
C SER A 339 -40.32 21.60 -0.14
N SER A 340 -40.53 20.44 0.47
CA SER A 340 -41.87 19.97 0.86
C SER A 340 -42.31 20.32 2.30
N GLN A 341 -41.49 21.00 3.11
CA GLN A 341 -41.90 21.39 4.46
C GLN A 341 -42.24 22.89 4.68
N ASN A 342 -42.15 23.74 3.64
CA ASN A 342 -42.33 25.18 3.83
C ASN A 342 -43.68 25.74 3.33
N SER A 343 -44.78 24.97 3.35
CA SER A 343 -46.12 25.49 3.09
C SER A 343 -47.12 25.03 4.13
N ARG A 344 -46.98 25.51 5.36
CA ARG A 344 -48.07 25.74 6.34
C ARG A 344 -47.51 26.33 7.64
N GLY A 345 -47.59 27.62 7.76
CA GLY A 345 -47.30 28.32 8.98
C GLY A 345 -47.44 29.85 8.83
N GLY A 346 -48.67 30.27 8.46
CA GLY A 346 -49.02 31.69 8.59
C GLY A 346 -48.92 32.12 10.02
N PHE A 347 -47.91 32.92 10.36
CA PHE A 347 -47.79 33.54 11.65
C PHE A 347 -48.56 34.86 11.66
N ARG A 348 -49.70 34.85 12.33
CA ARG A 348 -50.44 36.05 12.74
C ARG A 348 -49.57 36.86 13.73
N GLY A 349 -49.30 38.11 13.38
CA GLY A 349 -48.57 39.05 14.22
C GLY A 349 -49.32 39.34 15.52
N ILE A 350 -48.58 39.44 16.59
CA ILE A 350 -48.95 40.21 17.80
C ILE A 350 -47.76 41.10 18.12
N GLY A 351 -48.04 42.43 18.03
CA GLY A 351 -47.10 43.46 18.44
C GLY A 351 -46.89 43.47 19.95
N GLY A 352 -45.70 43.83 20.37
CA GLY A 352 -45.35 44.04 21.77
C GLY A 352 -44.02 44.79 21.87
N ASN A 353 -44.16 46.12 22.03
CA ASN A 353 -43.07 47.02 22.45
C ASN A 353 -42.54 46.65 23.83
N ALA A 354 -41.24 46.56 23.97
CA ALA A 354 -40.57 46.76 25.24
C ALA A 354 -39.11 47.20 25.05
N PRO A 355 -38.55 48.08 25.93
CA PRO A 355 -37.42 48.93 25.60
C PRO A 355 -36.08 48.35 26.04
N ILE A 356 -35.04 48.87 25.41
CA ILE A 356 -33.62 48.62 25.65
C ILE A 356 -33.18 49.31 26.97
N PRO A 357 -32.39 48.68 27.83
CA PRO A 357 -31.50 49.40 28.76
C PRO A 357 -30.06 49.39 28.25
N MET A 358 -29.52 50.60 28.10
CA MET A 358 -28.08 50.87 28.13
C MET A 358 -27.56 50.67 29.57
N MET A 359 -26.33 50.11 29.68
CA MET A 359 -25.31 50.47 30.71
C MET A 359 -24.11 49.51 30.51
N ARG A 360 -23.01 49.93 30.44
CA ARG A 360 -21.85 50.75 30.84
C ARG A 360 -20.62 49.90 30.64
#